data_e552167e2f6c01dd4bef2df74a398164
#
_entry.id   e552167e2f6c01dd4bef2df74a398164
#
_cell.length_a   1.000
_cell.length_b   1.000
_cell.length_c   1.000
_cell.angle_alpha   90.00
_cell.angle_beta   90.00
_cell.angle_gamma   90.00
#
_symmetry.space_group_name_H-M   'P 1'
#
loop_
_entity.id
_entity.type
_entity.pdbx_description
1 polymer ?
#
loop_
_entity_poly.entity_id
_entity_poly.type
_entity_poly.pdbx_seq_one_letter_code
_entity_poly.pdbx_strand_id
1 'polypeptide(L)'
;MGKPAPVCGSCVCGDVAVEIDFPAFWAWHDHSAATRLAHGAAYATYVGCWRSRVRITQGEAGLTRFVADGTARSFCARCGTPILYERDHSPRMVNLPRALFSSRTGREPRYHVGIEQAPDWAYGGDRLAPLKGFPGVLWARPRRRKRADSAAP
;
A
#
# COMPACT_ATOMS: atom_id res chain seq x y z
N MET A 1 1.78 -0.58 -33.08
CA MET A 1 2.49 -0.85 -31.78
C MET A 1 1.63 -1.82 -30.97
N GLY A 2 2.21 -2.95 -30.56
CA GLY A 2 1.51 -3.95 -29.77
C GLY A 2 1.10 -3.42 -28.38
N LYS A 3 0.02 -3.96 -27.81
CA LYS A 3 -0.38 -3.66 -26.42
C LYS A 3 0.76 -4.06 -25.47
N PRO A 4 1.14 -3.22 -24.49
CA PRO A 4 2.15 -3.61 -23.50
C PRO A 4 1.76 -4.91 -22.78
N ALA A 5 2.75 -5.71 -22.39
CA ALA A 5 2.52 -6.91 -21.60
C ALA A 5 1.83 -6.54 -20.26
N PRO A 6 0.93 -7.40 -19.76
CA PRO A 6 0.32 -7.21 -18.46
C PRO A 6 1.37 -7.30 -17.35
N VAL A 7 1.08 -6.69 -16.20
CA VAL A 7 1.91 -6.76 -15.00
C VAL A 7 1.32 -7.79 -14.06
N CYS A 8 2.12 -8.79 -13.71
CA CYS A 8 1.71 -9.90 -12.86
C CYS A 8 2.12 -9.66 -11.40
N GLY A 9 1.29 -10.11 -10.48
CA GLY A 9 1.53 -10.11 -9.05
C GLY A 9 0.96 -11.36 -8.40
N SER A 10 1.40 -11.67 -7.19
CA SER A 10 0.90 -12.82 -6.43
C SER A 10 0.91 -12.57 -4.93
N CYS A 11 0.14 -13.37 -4.19
CA CYS A 11 0.24 -13.42 -2.73
C CYS A 11 1.54 -14.11 -2.29
N VAL A 12 1.87 -13.99 -1.00
CA VAL A 12 3.10 -14.56 -0.42
C VAL A 12 3.20 -16.07 -0.61
N CYS A 13 2.09 -16.81 -0.49
CA CYS A 13 2.10 -18.26 -0.66
C CYS A 13 2.01 -18.72 -2.12
N GLY A 14 1.77 -17.80 -3.06
CA GLY A 14 1.64 -18.12 -4.49
C GLY A 14 0.28 -18.67 -4.93
N ASP A 15 -0.65 -18.94 -4.00
CA ASP A 15 -1.95 -19.55 -4.34
C ASP A 15 -2.86 -18.62 -5.16
N VAL A 16 -2.75 -17.29 -4.93
CA VAL A 16 -3.51 -16.28 -5.66
C VAL A 16 -2.57 -15.47 -6.54
N ALA A 17 -2.89 -15.40 -7.82
CA ALA A 17 -2.18 -14.58 -8.79
C ALA A 17 -3.12 -13.59 -9.48
N VAL A 18 -2.61 -12.40 -9.76
CA VAL A 18 -3.34 -11.30 -10.40
C VAL A 18 -2.56 -10.71 -11.56
N GLU A 19 -3.28 -10.16 -12.51
CA GLU A 19 -2.71 -9.37 -13.59
C GLU A 19 -3.42 -8.03 -13.71
N ILE A 20 -2.68 -6.99 -14.05
CA ILE A 20 -3.22 -5.69 -14.44
C ILE A 20 -2.71 -5.31 -15.83
N ASP A 21 -3.54 -4.65 -16.62
CA ASP A 21 -3.08 -4.02 -17.86
C ASP A 21 -2.16 -2.84 -17.54
N PHE A 22 -1.02 -2.78 -18.23
CA PHE A 22 -0.08 -1.66 -18.11
C PHE A 22 -0.51 -0.47 -19.02
N PRO A 23 -0.40 0.77 -18.55
CA PRO A 23 -0.09 1.17 -17.17
C PRO A 23 -1.33 1.13 -16.27
N ALA A 24 -1.12 1.02 -14.97
CA ALA A 24 -2.15 1.31 -13.97
C ALA A 24 -2.71 2.72 -14.16
N PHE A 25 -3.93 2.97 -13.67
CA PHE A 25 -4.55 4.29 -13.82
C PHE A 25 -3.90 5.34 -12.91
N TRP A 26 -3.68 5.00 -11.63
CA TRP A 26 -3.00 5.86 -10.65
C TRP A 26 -2.31 5.05 -9.55
N ALA A 27 -1.58 5.74 -8.65
CA ALA A 27 -0.96 5.12 -7.46
C ALA A 27 -0.89 6.15 -6.33
N TRP A 28 -1.07 5.68 -5.07
CA TRP A 28 -1.05 6.54 -3.89
C TRP A 28 -0.66 5.78 -2.61
N HIS A 29 -0.33 6.55 -1.57
CA HIS A 29 -0.16 6.07 -0.21
C HIS A 29 -1.43 6.36 0.59
N ASP A 30 -1.99 5.36 1.24
CA ASP A 30 -3.19 5.45 2.07
C ASP A 30 -2.81 5.33 3.55
N HIS A 31 -3.02 6.41 4.29
CA HIS A 31 -2.70 6.52 5.72
C HIS A 31 -3.94 6.35 6.61
N SER A 32 -5.10 6.08 6.05
CA SER A 32 -6.35 5.94 6.82
C SER A 32 -6.25 4.84 7.88
N ALA A 33 -6.97 5.02 9.00
CA ALA A 33 -6.98 4.06 10.10
C ALA A 33 -7.41 2.66 9.64
N ALA A 34 -8.44 2.57 8.79
CA ALA A 34 -8.92 1.30 8.25
C ALA A 34 -7.86 0.57 7.40
N THR A 35 -7.10 1.32 6.59
CA THR A 35 -6.01 0.74 5.78
C THR A 35 -4.85 0.28 6.67
N ARG A 36 -4.46 1.06 7.67
CA ARG A 36 -3.42 0.65 8.62
C ARG A 36 -3.79 -0.65 9.35
N LEU A 37 -5.02 -0.76 9.83
CA LEU A 37 -5.50 -1.98 10.48
C LEU A 37 -5.54 -3.18 9.53
N ALA A 38 -6.02 -2.97 8.29
CA ALA A 38 -6.11 -4.04 7.29
C ALA A 38 -4.75 -4.57 6.83
N HIS A 39 -3.70 -3.76 6.91
CA HIS A 39 -2.36 -4.13 6.46
C HIS A 39 -1.35 -4.34 7.60
N GLY A 40 -1.70 -4.00 8.86
CA GLY A 40 -0.76 -4.03 9.98
C GLY A 40 0.45 -3.11 9.75
N ALA A 41 0.25 -1.95 9.14
CA ALA A 41 1.30 -1.07 8.67
C ALA A 41 0.98 0.41 8.94
N ALA A 42 1.98 1.28 8.90
CA ALA A 42 1.81 2.72 9.05
C ALA A 42 0.99 3.35 7.90
N TYR A 43 1.08 2.77 6.72
CA TYR A 43 0.27 3.08 5.53
C TYR A 43 0.39 1.93 4.52
N ALA A 44 -0.48 1.89 3.53
CA ALA A 44 -0.34 1.00 2.39
C ALA A 44 -0.22 1.79 1.09
N THR A 45 0.53 1.25 0.14
CA THR A 45 0.64 1.81 -1.20
C THR A 45 -0.23 1.00 -2.14
N TYR A 46 -1.13 1.69 -2.83
CA TYR A 46 -2.04 1.09 -3.80
C TYR A 46 -1.73 1.53 -5.22
N VAL A 47 -2.06 0.66 -6.17
CA VAL A 47 -2.30 1.01 -7.57
C VAL A 47 -3.78 0.85 -7.87
N GLY A 48 -4.37 1.85 -8.51
CA GLY A 48 -5.77 1.86 -8.95
C GLY A 48 -5.87 1.51 -10.42
N CYS A 49 -6.80 0.63 -10.74
CA CYS A 49 -7.04 0.16 -12.10
C CYS A 49 -8.53 0.17 -12.41
N TRP A 50 -8.87 0.29 -13.68
CA TRP A 50 -10.23 -0.04 -14.12
C TRP A 50 -10.48 -1.53 -13.86
N ARG A 51 -11.63 -1.88 -13.28
CA ARG A 51 -11.98 -3.29 -12.99
C ARG A 51 -11.85 -4.19 -14.23
N SER A 52 -12.24 -3.70 -15.40
CA SER A 52 -12.10 -4.42 -16.66
C SER A 52 -10.67 -4.69 -17.10
N ARG A 53 -9.69 -4.11 -16.42
CA ARG A 53 -8.25 -4.27 -16.69
C ARG A 53 -7.52 -5.04 -15.59
N VAL A 54 -8.26 -5.68 -14.70
CA VAL A 54 -7.72 -6.52 -13.63
C VAL A 54 -8.27 -7.93 -13.79
N ARG A 55 -7.42 -8.92 -13.65
CA ARG A 55 -7.77 -10.35 -13.74
C ARG A 55 -7.19 -11.08 -12.56
N ILE A 56 -7.97 -11.95 -11.94
CA ILE A 56 -7.45 -12.98 -11.06
C ILE A 56 -7.11 -14.15 -11.96
N THR A 57 -5.84 -14.43 -12.15
CA THR A 57 -5.38 -15.47 -13.08
C THR A 57 -5.24 -16.83 -12.43
N GLN A 58 -5.20 -16.85 -11.10
CA GLN A 58 -5.13 -18.08 -10.31
C GLN A 58 -5.75 -17.85 -8.93
N GLY A 59 -6.40 -18.88 -8.39
CA GLY A 59 -6.80 -18.97 -7.00
C GLY A 59 -7.97 -18.07 -6.60
N GLU A 60 -8.86 -17.68 -7.51
CA GLU A 60 -10.01 -16.81 -7.19
C GLU A 60 -10.89 -17.40 -6.07
N ALA A 61 -11.11 -18.72 -6.08
CA ALA A 61 -11.87 -19.43 -5.03
C ALA A 61 -11.19 -19.39 -3.64
N GLY A 62 -9.89 -19.12 -3.60
CA GLY A 62 -9.10 -18.95 -2.37
C GLY A 62 -9.11 -17.53 -1.81
N LEU A 63 -9.92 -16.63 -2.34
CA LEU A 63 -10.10 -15.28 -1.80
C LEU A 63 -11.18 -15.26 -0.73
N THR A 64 -10.85 -14.65 0.40
CA THR A 64 -11.83 -14.23 1.40
C THR A 64 -12.15 -12.75 1.21
N ARG A 65 -13.41 -12.38 1.30
CA ARG A 65 -13.88 -11.00 1.12
C ARG A 65 -14.53 -10.49 2.40
N PHE A 66 -14.04 -9.37 2.91
CA PHE A 66 -14.61 -8.63 4.03
C PHE A 66 -15.23 -7.33 3.53
N VAL A 67 -16.49 -7.08 3.91
CA VAL A 67 -17.23 -5.88 3.49
C VAL A 67 -17.65 -5.10 4.72
N ALA A 68 -17.31 -3.81 4.75
CA ALA A 68 -17.72 -2.88 5.80
C ALA A 68 -17.68 -1.43 5.28
N ASP A 69 -18.60 -0.61 5.76
CA ASP A 69 -18.60 0.86 5.57
C ASP A 69 -18.38 1.30 4.11
N GLY A 70 -19.09 0.69 3.17
CA GLY A 70 -18.99 1.03 1.74
C GLY A 70 -17.67 0.62 1.09
N THR A 71 -16.92 -0.27 1.72
CA THR A 71 -15.67 -0.83 1.18
C THR A 71 -15.68 -2.35 1.21
N ALA A 72 -14.91 -2.97 0.33
CA ALA A 72 -14.66 -4.39 0.34
C ALA A 72 -13.16 -4.66 0.20
N ARG A 73 -12.66 -5.57 1.02
CA ARG A 73 -11.27 -6.02 0.99
C ARG A 73 -11.23 -7.51 0.76
N SER A 74 -10.49 -7.92 -0.27
CA SER A 74 -10.26 -9.33 -0.56
C SER A 74 -8.82 -9.68 -0.26
N PHE A 75 -8.60 -10.84 0.35
CA PHE A 75 -7.29 -11.33 0.74
C PHE A 75 -7.20 -12.83 0.55
N CYS A 76 -5.99 -13.34 0.39
CA CYS A 76 -5.75 -14.78 0.28
C CYS A 76 -6.17 -15.47 1.60
N ALA A 77 -7.07 -16.44 1.53
CA ALA A 77 -7.54 -17.17 2.71
C ALA A 77 -6.44 -17.98 3.42
N ARG A 78 -5.40 -18.39 2.67
CA ARG A 78 -4.30 -19.19 3.21
C ARG A 78 -3.25 -18.36 3.92
N CYS A 79 -2.78 -17.26 3.31
CA CYS A 79 -1.65 -16.49 3.85
C CYS A 79 -2.01 -15.07 4.32
N GLY A 80 -3.27 -14.66 4.17
CA GLY A 80 -3.74 -13.33 4.60
C GLY A 80 -3.26 -12.16 3.73
N THR A 81 -2.50 -12.38 2.65
CA THR A 81 -2.03 -11.30 1.78
C THR A 81 -3.21 -10.52 1.22
N PRO A 82 -3.32 -9.20 1.44
CA PRO A 82 -4.33 -8.37 0.81
C PRO A 82 -4.17 -8.36 -0.72
N ILE A 83 -5.27 -8.51 -1.45
CA ILE A 83 -5.28 -8.61 -2.91
C ILE A 83 -6.05 -7.47 -3.56
N LEU A 84 -7.31 -7.24 -3.15
CA LEU A 84 -8.17 -6.22 -3.72
C LEU A 84 -8.74 -5.31 -2.64
N TYR A 85 -8.87 -4.04 -2.99
CA TYR A 85 -9.59 -3.03 -2.22
C TYR A 85 -10.56 -2.28 -3.14
N GLU A 86 -11.83 -2.35 -2.82
CA GLU A 86 -12.94 -1.82 -3.61
C GLU A 86 -13.73 -0.82 -2.78
N ARG A 87 -14.35 0.16 -3.44
CA ARG A 87 -15.16 1.20 -2.80
C ARG A 87 -16.47 1.38 -3.56
N ASP A 88 -17.58 1.43 -2.86
CA ASP A 88 -18.92 1.52 -3.44
C ASP A 88 -19.11 2.79 -4.28
N HIS A 89 -18.49 3.91 -3.86
CA HIS A 89 -18.55 5.16 -4.60
C HIS A 89 -17.70 5.18 -5.88
N SER A 90 -16.92 4.13 -6.13
CA SER A 90 -16.10 3.98 -7.33
C SER A 90 -16.17 2.55 -7.89
N PRO A 91 -17.36 2.06 -8.25
CA PRO A 91 -17.57 0.63 -8.55
C PRO A 91 -16.85 0.13 -9.80
N ARG A 92 -16.43 1.04 -10.68
CA ARG A 92 -15.65 0.70 -11.88
C ARG A 92 -14.14 0.65 -11.64
N MET A 93 -13.68 1.00 -10.43
CA MET A 93 -12.29 0.99 -10.04
C MET A 93 -12.04 -0.12 -9.04
N VAL A 94 -10.86 -0.71 -9.11
CA VAL A 94 -10.34 -1.62 -8.09
C VAL A 94 -8.90 -1.23 -7.77
N ASN A 95 -8.53 -1.37 -6.52
CA ASN A 95 -7.22 -1.01 -6.04
C ASN A 95 -6.51 -2.27 -5.55
N LEU A 96 -5.24 -2.39 -5.87
CA LEU A 96 -4.41 -3.51 -5.48
C LEU A 96 -3.20 -2.99 -4.70
N PRO A 97 -2.77 -3.68 -3.63
CA PRO A 97 -1.50 -3.33 -3.00
C PRO A 97 -0.35 -3.32 -4.01
N ARG A 98 0.39 -2.22 -4.06
CA ARG A 98 1.56 -2.10 -4.96
C ARG A 98 2.60 -3.19 -4.71
N ALA A 99 2.67 -3.67 -3.46
CA ALA A 99 3.61 -4.70 -3.03
C ALA A 99 3.39 -6.07 -3.71
N LEU A 100 2.22 -6.34 -4.28
CA LEU A 100 1.97 -7.57 -5.04
C LEU A 100 2.85 -7.69 -6.30
N PHE A 101 3.32 -6.57 -6.84
CA PHE A 101 4.00 -6.50 -8.13
C PHE A 101 5.49 -6.24 -7.95
N SER A 102 6.34 -7.14 -8.44
CA SER A 102 7.79 -6.96 -8.46
C SER A 102 8.27 -5.99 -9.56
N SER A 103 7.51 -5.87 -10.64
CA SER A 103 7.81 -4.99 -11.76
C SER A 103 7.07 -3.65 -11.67
N ARG A 104 7.43 -2.72 -12.55
CA ARG A 104 6.79 -1.41 -12.61
C ARG A 104 5.33 -1.52 -13.04
N THR A 105 4.45 -0.80 -12.36
CA THR A 105 3.01 -0.71 -12.70
C THR A 105 2.68 0.47 -13.61
N GLY A 106 3.68 1.26 -14.01
CA GLY A 106 3.51 2.42 -14.89
C GLY A 106 3.02 3.69 -14.20
N ARG A 107 2.81 3.63 -12.88
CA ARG A 107 2.48 4.80 -12.06
C ARG A 107 3.28 4.75 -10.76
N GLU A 108 3.93 5.85 -10.44
CA GLU A 108 4.60 6.03 -9.17
C GLU A 108 3.63 6.67 -8.16
N PRO A 109 3.62 6.23 -6.89
CA PRO A 109 2.78 6.82 -5.87
C PRO A 109 3.26 8.24 -5.54
N ARG A 110 2.42 9.24 -5.82
CA ARG A 110 2.72 10.67 -5.59
C ARG A 110 1.72 11.32 -4.65
N TYR A 111 0.63 10.62 -4.34
CA TYR A 111 -0.46 11.16 -3.53
C TYR A 111 -0.49 10.47 -2.18
N HIS A 112 -0.88 11.23 -1.17
CA HIS A 112 -1.11 10.72 0.18
C HIS A 112 -2.57 10.98 0.54
N VAL A 113 -3.29 9.93 0.91
CA VAL A 113 -4.69 10.00 1.33
C VAL A 113 -4.76 9.66 2.82
N GLY A 114 -5.56 10.44 3.58
CA GLY A 114 -5.74 10.22 5.01
C GLY A 114 -4.49 10.53 5.83
N ILE A 115 -3.59 11.39 5.35
CA ILE A 115 -2.33 11.72 6.05
C ILE A 115 -2.58 12.37 7.42
N GLU A 116 -3.70 13.07 7.58
CA GLU A 116 -4.15 13.67 8.84
C GLU A 116 -4.47 12.61 9.92
N GLN A 117 -4.69 11.37 9.51
CA GLN A 117 -4.94 10.23 10.40
C GLN A 117 -3.64 9.49 10.78
N ALA A 118 -2.48 9.91 10.26
CA ALA A 118 -1.21 9.26 10.55
C ALA A 118 -0.89 9.41 12.04
N PRO A 119 -0.58 8.32 12.76
CA PRO A 119 -0.23 8.37 14.16
C PRO A 119 1.19 8.89 14.35
N ASP A 120 1.49 9.38 15.57
CA ASP A 120 2.80 9.96 15.91
C ASP A 120 3.97 8.99 15.75
N TRP A 121 3.72 7.70 15.83
CA TRP A 121 4.73 6.66 15.64
C TRP A 121 5.00 6.34 14.15
N ALA A 122 4.16 6.82 13.22
CA ALA A 122 4.37 6.60 11.80
C ALA A 122 5.58 7.40 11.30
N TYR A 123 6.27 6.83 10.30
CA TYR A 123 7.41 7.51 9.67
C TYR A 123 6.98 8.80 8.99
N GLY A 124 7.51 9.94 9.46
CA GLY A 124 7.17 11.29 9.01
C GLY A 124 8.14 11.89 7.99
N GLY A 125 8.98 11.08 7.34
CA GLY A 125 9.94 11.57 6.34
C GLY A 125 11.26 12.12 6.92
N ASP A 126 11.57 11.85 8.18
CA ASP A 126 12.84 12.23 8.78
C ASP A 126 14.03 11.50 8.11
N ARG A 127 15.20 12.17 8.09
CA ARG A 127 16.41 11.54 7.54
C ARG A 127 16.82 10.33 8.38
N LEU A 128 16.89 9.17 7.74
CA LEU A 128 17.39 7.96 8.35
C LEU A 128 18.93 7.92 8.30
N ALA A 129 19.54 7.34 9.30
CA ALA A 129 20.98 7.10 9.39
C ALA A 129 21.26 5.62 9.71
N PRO A 130 22.41 5.06 9.28
CA PRO A 130 22.79 3.72 9.68
C PRO A 130 22.92 3.58 11.21
N LEU A 131 22.36 2.50 11.74
CA LEU A 131 22.52 2.16 13.15
C LEU A 131 23.84 1.44 13.36
N LYS A 132 24.74 2.05 14.14
CA LYS A 132 26.09 1.49 14.41
C LYS A 132 25.97 0.12 15.08
N GLY A 133 26.68 -0.87 14.56
CA GLY A 133 26.67 -2.25 15.08
C GLY A 133 25.55 -3.14 14.54
N PHE A 134 24.67 -2.63 13.66
CA PHE A 134 23.56 -3.37 13.09
C PHE A 134 23.52 -3.16 11.56
N PRO A 135 24.30 -3.95 10.80
CA PRO A 135 24.32 -3.84 9.33
C PRO A 135 22.91 -3.96 8.72
N GLY A 136 22.58 -3.07 7.79
CA GLY A 136 21.27 -3.05 7.13
C GLY A 136 20.15 -2.35 7.91
N VAL A 137 20.40 -1.91 9.17
CA VAL A 137 19.40 -1.18 9.96
C VAL A 137 19.64 0.32 9.85
N LEU A 138 18.58 1.06 9.48
CA LEU A 138 18.55 2.51 9.48
C LEU A 138 17.62 3.01 10.58
N TRP A 139 17.87 4.20 11.09
CA TRP A 139 17.04 4.80 12.12
C TRP A 139 16.90 6.32 11.94
N ALA A 140 15.78 6.88 12.41
CA ALA A 140 15.58 8.32 12.46
C ALA A 140 16.30 8.89 13.70
N ARG A 141 17.26 9.78 13.47
CA ARG A 141 17.93 10.44 14.58
C ARG A 141 16.95 11.37 15.30
N PRO A 142 16.88 11.32 16.66
CA PRO A 142 16.08 12.29 17.41
C PRO A 142 16.49 13.71 17.04
N ARG A 143 15.54 14.56 16.71
CA ARG A 143 15.79 15.99 16.56
C ARG A 143 16.27 16.52 17.90
N ARG A 144 17.47 17.12 17.96
CA ARG A 144 17.90 17.88 19.15
C ARG A 144 16.82 18.91 19.44
N ARG A 145 16.09 18.76 20.56
CA ARG A 145 15.27 19.85 21.08
C ARG A 145 16.19 21.06 21.23
N LYS A 146 15.95 22.13 20.46
CA LYS A 146 16.53 23.43 20.80
C LYS A 146 16.10 23.69 22.25
N ARG A 147 17.08 23.84 23.17
CA ARG A 147 16.78 24.39 24.50
C ARG A 147 16.01 25.69 24.22
N ALA A 148 14.80 25.79 24.73
CA ALA A 148 14.16 27.10 24.87
C ALA A 148 15.16 27.95 25.64
N ASP A 149 15.64 29.03 25.00
CA ASP A 149 16.40 30.07 25.72
C ASP A 149 15.47 30.48 26.83
N SER A 150 15.89 30.18 28.07
CA SER A 150 15.28 30.73 29.27
C SER A 150 15.54 32.22 29.20
N ALA A 151 14.58 32.97 28.68
CA ALA A 151 14.51 34.38 28.95
C ALA A 151 14.31 34.51 30.47
N ALA A 152 15.37 34.80 31.18
CA ALA A 152 15.32 35.30 32.53
C ALA A 152 14.86 36.76 32.53
N PRO A 153 14.21 37.23 33.62
CA PRO A 153 13.44 38.43 33.72
C PRO A 153 14.23 39.71 33.48
#